data_e968d148efc9df6c4f0137654b49fd62
#
_entry.id   e968d148efc9df6c4f0137654b49fd62
#
_cell.length_a   1.000
_cell.length_b   1.000
_cell.length_c   1.000
_cell.angle_alpha   90.00
_cell.angle_beta   90.00
_cell.angle_gamma   90.00
#
_symmetry.space_group_name_H-M   'P 1'
#
loop_
_entity.id
_entity.type
_entity.pdbx_description
1 polymer ?
#
loop_
_entity_poly.entity_id
_entity_poly.type
_entity_poly.pdbx_seq_one_letter_code
_entity_poly.pdbx_strand_id
1 'polypeptide(L)'
;MKIPNCKNFNGYKPCFPGYNCLEQGCKEDNPIGVKILIINLDAMGDVIMTTAQLPLLKKKYPVSSIYWVTDKISAPLLENNPLLERVFVYNFESLNVMRNMQFDFAANLDKSHRACALLNSIHANEKKGFGLNPDGKIVPVNDGAWYNYRLGLDDHLKFRVNRRTKQEYVAETLDLEYERTRYVFELTEKEKEKVESLRKRFSFNKKEIVIGFNTGCSTLFPNKKMRVDQHIKIIDRLLKETDYRIILLGG
;
A
#
# COMPACT_ATOMS: atom_id res chain seq x y z
N MET A 1 -11.87 -5.31 36.06
CA MET A 1 -10.54 -5.12 35.48
C MET A 1 -10.69 -4.52 34.10
N LYS A 2 -10.02 -3.42 33.77
CA LYS A 2 -10.17 -2.72 32.49
C LYS A 2 -9.00 -3.11 31.57
N ILE A 3 -9.28 -3.64 30.40
CA ILE A 3 -8.26 -3.95 29.39
C ILE A 3 -7.64 -2.65 28.88
N PRO A 4 -6.29 -2.52 28.81
CA PRO A 4 -5.63 -1.32 28.34
C PRO A 4 -5.95 -1.00 26.87
N ASN A 5 -6.28 0.25 26.59
CA ASN A 5 -6.37 0.78 25.22
C ASN A 5 -4.97 1.16 24.72
N CYS A 6 -4.17 0.16 24.39
CA CYS A 6 -2.75 0.35 24.07
C CYS A 6 -2.33 -0.55 22.88
N LYS A 7 -1.60 0.01 21.93
CA LYS A 7 -1.08 -0.71 20.75
C LYS A 7 -0.14 -1.87 21.12
N ASN A 8 0.62 -1.71 22.18
CA ASN A 8 1.59 -2.71 22.65
C ASN A 8 0.93 -3.86 23.44
N PHE A 9 -0.32 -3.70 23.87
CA PHE A 9 -1.03 -4.72 24.63
C PHE A 9 -1.58 -5.81 23.71
N ASN A 10 -1.07 -7.05 23.84
CA ASN A 10 -1.48 -8.19 23.03
C ASN A 10 -2.31 -9.24 23.80
N GLY A 11 -2.53 -9.07 25.11
CA GLY A 11 -3.29 -9.96 25.96
C GLY A 11 -2.62 -11.30 26.29
N TYR A 12 -1.41 -11.56 25.79
CA TYR A 12 -0.68 -12.82 25.98
C TYR A 12 0.54 -12.70 26.88
N LYS A 13 1.34 -11.65 26.72
CA LYS A 13 2.53 -11.37 27.52
C LYS A 13 2.70 -9.87 27.74
N PRO A 14 3.38 -9.44 28.82
CA PRO A 14 3.67 -8.03 29.03
C PRO A 14 4.63 -7.49 27.94
N CYS A 15 4.49 -6.23 27.59
CA CYS A 15 5.42 -5.54 26.68
C CYS A 15 6.77 -5.27 27.36
N PHE A 16 6.77 -5.10 28.70
CA PHE A 16 7.98 -4.99 29.50
C PHE A 16 8.06 -6.20 30.45
N PRO A 17 9.17 -6.96 30.48
CA PRO A 17 9.34 -8.07 31.38
C PRO A 17 9.12 -7.67 32.85
N GLY A 18 8.32 -8.47 33.58
CA GLY A 18 8.02 -8.22 34.99
C GLY A 18 7.08 -7.05 35.28
N TYR A 19 6.44 -6.47 34.26
CA TYR A 19 5.54 -5.34 34.42
C TYR A 19 4.07 -5.73 34.16
N ASN A 20 3.20 -5.42 35.12
CA ASN A 20 1.75 -5.69 35.00
C ASN A 20 0.98 -4.39 34.75
N CYS A 21 0.70 -4.10 33.45
CA CYS A 21 -0.02 -2.90 33.08
C CYS A 21 -1.51 -2.90 33.45
N LEU A 22 -2.07 -4.04 33.84
CA LEU A 22 -3.48 -4.12 34.31
C LEU A 22 -3.62 -3.51 35.72
N GLU A 23 -2.57 -3.59 36.54
CA GLU A 23 -2.55 -3.10 37.92
C GLU A 23 -1.80 -1.75 38.04
N GLN A 24 -0.71 -1.63 37.29
CA GLN A 24 0.25 -0.50 37.44
C GLN A 24 0.01 0.63 36.41
N GLY A 25 -0.95 0.45 35.49
CA GLY A 25 -1.15 1.37 34.35
C GLY A 25 -0.12 1.19 33.23
N CYS A 26 -0.12 2.04 32.22
CA CYS A 26 0.82 1.97 31.11
C CYS A 26 2.03 2.88 31.36
N LYS A 27 3.25 2.41 31.09
CA LYS A 27 4.48 3.22 31.12
C LYS A 27 4.62 4.12 29.90
N GLU A 28 4.09 3.68 28.76
CA GLU A 28 4.11 4.39 27.50
C GLU A 28 2.67 4.69 27.10
N ASP A 29 2.28 5.92 27.07
CA ASP A 29 0.95 6.34 26.61
C ASP A 29 0.89 6.18 25.07
N ASN A 30 0.59 4.95 24.61
CA ASN A 30 0.50 4.60 23.20
C ASN A 30 -0.92 4.10 22.83
N PRO A 31 -1.92 5.00 22.80
CA PRO A 31 -3.32 4.62 22.58
C PRO A 31 -3.55 4.11 21.16
N ILE A 32 -4.50 3.18 21.01
CA ILE A 32 -4.91 2.64 19.70
C ILE A 32 -5.49 3.75 18.81
N GLY A 33 -6.29 4.65 19.39
CA GLY A 33 -6.95 5.73 18.66
C GLY A 33 -7.95 5.21 17.63
N VAL A 34 -8.10 5.93 16.52
CA VAL A 34 -8.98 5.56 15.40
C VAL A 34 -8.43 4.33 14.68
N LYS A 35 -9.20 3.25 14.64
CA LYS A 35 -8.84 2.00 13.97
C LYS A 35 -9.28 2.01 12.51
N ILE A 36 -8.33 1.97 11.61
CA ILE A 36 -8.54 2.06 10.16
C ILE A 36 -8.06 0.77 9.51
N LEU A 37 -8.90 0.13 8.69
CA LEU A 37 -8.49 -0.99 7.84
C LEU A 37 -8.43 -0.55 6.38
N ILE A 38 -7.28 -0.72 5.74
CA ILE A 38 -7.12 -0.58 4.29
C ILE A 38 -7.06 -1.97 3.65
N ILE A 39 -7.93 -2.21 2.68
CA ILE A 39 -7.94 -3.40 1.85
C ILE A 39 -7.41 -3.00 0.47
N ASN A 40 -6.21 -3.46 0.13
CA ASN A 40 -5.64 -3.32 -1.21
C ASN A 40 -4.70 -4.51 -1.45
N LEU A 41 -5.23 -5.51 -2.16
CA LEU A 41 -4.60 -6.83 -2.26
C LEU A 41 -3.51 -6.88 -3.33
N ASP A 42 -3.81 -6.38 -4.53
CA ASP A 42 -2.95 -6.36 -5.72
C ASP A 42 -3.35 -5.20 -6.69
N ALA A 43 -2.58 -4.86 -7.72
CA ALA A 43 -1.21 -5.32 -7.97
C ALA A 43 -0.19 -4.57 -7.10
N MET A 44 1.07 -5.08 -7.01
CA MET A 44 2.17 -4.44 -6.25
C MET A 44 2.29 -2.93 -6.51
N GLY A 45 2.17 -2.51 -7.80
CA GLY A 45 2.21 -1.09 -8.17
C GLY A 45 1.05 -0.29 -7.58
N ASP A 46 -0.13 -0.88 -7.46
CA ASP A 46 -1.29 -0.25 -6.85
C ASP A 46 -1.14 -0.15 -5.34
N VAL A 47 -0.59 -1.17 -4.71
CA VAL A 47 -0.29 -1.18 -3.28
C VAL A 47 0.68 -0.07 -2.91
N ILE A 48 1.83 0.02 -3.61
CA ILE A 48 2.83 1.06 -3.31
C ILE A 48 2.28 2.47 -3.60
N MET A 49 1.54 2.68 -4.68
CA MET A 49 0.92 3.97 -4.98
C MET A 49 -0.09 4.40 -3.90
N THR A 50 -0.81 3.45 -3.32
CA THR A 50 -1.81 3.73 -2.28
C THR A 50 -1.16 4.15 -0.95
N THR A 51 0.11 3.80 -0.69
CA THR A 51 0.82 4.27 0.52
C THR A 51 0.93 5.80 0.60
N ALA A 52 0.82 6.51 -0.53
CA ALA A 52 0.75 7.97 -0.56
C ALA A 52 -0.46 8.53 0.23
N GLN A 53 -1.49 7.73 0.50
CA GLN A 53 -2.64 8.17 1.31
C GLN A 53 -2.38 8.11 2.81
N LEU A 54 -1.36 7.38 3.26
CA LEU A 54 -1.07 7.19 4.69
C LEU A 54 -0.74 8.50 5.42
N PRO A 55 0.09 9.42 4.87
CA PRO A 55 0.32 10.72 5.49
C PRO A 55 -0.97 11.55 5.62
N LEU A 56 -1.86 11.51 4.62
CA LEU A 56 -3.15 12.22 4.65
C LEU A 56 -4.09 11.63 5.70
N LEU A 57 -4.11 10.29 5.84
CA LEU A 57 -4.84 9.61 6.91
C LEU A 57 -4.31 10.02 8.29
N LYS A 58 -3.00 10.06 8.48
CA LYS A 58 -2.39 10.50 9.75
C LYS A 58 -2.62 11.99 10.03
N LYS A 59 -2.68 12.83 9.01
CA LYS A 59 -3.04 14.25 9.14
C LYS A 59 -4.49 14.41 9.63
N LYS A 60 -5.43 13.65 9.05
CA LYS A 60 -6.86 13.66 9.43
C LYS A 60 -7.11 12.99 10.79
N TYR A 61 -6.37 11.91 11.08
CA TYR A 61 -6.50 11.09 12.28
C TYR A 61 -5.12 10.92 12.96
N PRO A 62 -4.62 11.95 13.67
CA PRO A 62 -3.26 11.92 14.24
C PRO A 62 -3.03 10.75 15.19
N VAL A 63 -4.01 10.46 16.05
CA VAL A 63 -4.00 9.29 16.93
C VAL A 63 -4.82 8.18 16.26
N SER A 64 -4.14 7.34 15.50
CA SER A 64 -4.78 6.24 14.75
C SER A 64 -3.90 5.01 14.67
N SER A 65 -4.54 3.85 14.51
CA SER A 65 -3.90 2.57 14.17
C SER A 65 -4.38 2.14 12.79
N ILE A 66 -3.49 2.17 11.82
CA ILE A 66 -3.81 1.80 10.44
C ILE A 66 -3.36 0.35 10.21
N TYR A 67 -4.31 -0.50 9.91
CA TYR A 67 -4.12 -1.89 9.52
C TYR A 67 -4.24 -2.01 8.01
N TRP A 68 -3.45 -2.86 7.40
CA TRP A 68 -3.49 -3.09 5.97
C TRP A 68 -3.56 -4.57 5.65
N VAL A 69 -4.46 -4.98 4.77
CA VAL A 69 -4.47 -6.33 4.23
C VAL A 69 -4.09 -6.31 2.75
N THR A 70 -3.15 -7.18 2.38
CA THR A 70 -2.62 -7.30 1.02
C THR A 70 -2.26 -8.75 0.70
N ASP A 71 -1.99 -9.04 -0.57
CA ASP A 71 -1.49 -10.35 -0.97
C ASP A 71 -0.05 -10.57 -0.52
N LYS A 72 0.32 -11.85 -0.36
CA LYS A 72 1.67 -12.28 0.08
C LYS A 72 2.79 -11.65 -0.75
N ILE A 73 2.56 -11.48 -2.06
CA ILE A 73 3.59 -10.91 -2.96
C ILE A 73 3.80 -9.40 -2.73
N SER A 74 2.79 -8.69 -2.26
CA SER A 74 2.85 -7.26 -2.00
C SER A 74 3.20 -6.91 -0.54
N ALA A 75 3.07 -7.85 0.38
CA ALA A 75 3.33 -7.64 1.81
C ALA A 75 4.73 -7.07 2.11
N PRO A 76 5.82 -7.52 1.46
CA PRO A 76 7.16 -6.97 1.70
C PRO A 76 7.27 -5.47 1.41
N LEU A 77 6.41 -4.89 0.56
CA LEU A 77 6.39 -3.45 0.30
C LEU A 77 5.91 -2.63 1.50
N LEU A 78 5.24 -3.27 2.46
CA LEU A 78 4.57 -2.62 3.59
C LEU A 78 5.20 -2.96 4.94
N GLU A 79 6.05 -3.98 5.03
CA GLU A 79 6.58 -4.53 6.29
C GLU A 79 7.27 -3.50 7.19
N ASN A 80 7.99 -2.55 6.60
CA ASN A 80 8.70 -1.51 7.35
C ASN A 80 8.02 -0.14 7.26
N ASN A 81 6.74 -0.10 6.91
CA ASN A 81 6.04 1.16 6.80
C ASN A 81 5.74 1.73 8.20
N PRO A 82 6.34 2.88 8.59
CA PRO A 82 6.24 3.41 9.95
C PRO A 82 4.85 3.94 10.30
N LEU A 83 3.96 4.09 9.30
CA LEU A 83 2.61 4.60 9.48
C LEU A 83 1.57 3.48 9.67
N LEU A 84 1.98 2.22 9.49
CA LEU A 84 1.13 1.05 9.65
C LEU A 84 1.34 0.40 11.02
N GLU A 85 0.25 0.06 11.67
CA GLU A 85 0.26 -0.72 12.92
C GLU A 85 0.52 -2.20 12.65
N ARG A 86 -0.13 -2.72 11.62
CA ARG A 86 0.01 -4.14 11.22
C ARG A 86 -0.35 -4.35 9.76
N VAL A 87 0.44 -5.20 9.10
CA VAL A 87 0.15 -5.73 7.77
C VAL A 87 -0.37 -7.15 7.91
N PHE A 88 -1.54 -7.41 7.35
CA PHE A 88 -2.13 -8.73 7.23
C PHE A 88 -1.90 -9.26 5.81
N VAL A 89 -1.43 -10.50 5.71
CA VAL A 89 -1.46 -11.23 4.45
C VAL A 89 -2.85 -11.82 4.24
N TYR A 90 -3.41 -11.68 3.04
CA TYR A 90 -4.71 -12.25 2.69
C TYR A 90 -4.65 -13.78 2.73
N ASN A 91 -5.07 -14.36 3.83
CA ASN A 91 -5.16 -15.79 4.07
C ASN A 91 -6.27 -16.10 5.09
N PHE A 92 -6.60 -17.36 5.26
CA PHE A 92 -7.69 -17.79 6.15
C PHE A 92 -7.53 -17.32 7.60
N GLU A 93 -6.33 -17.39 8.16
CA GLU A 93 -6.05 -16.96 9.53
C GLU A 93 -6.28 -15.45 9.70
N SER A 94 -5.66 -14.64 8.85
CA SER A 94 -5.82 -13.19 8.88
C SER A 94 -7.26 -12.74 8.69
N LEU A 95 -8.01 -13.40 7.80
CA LEU A 95 -9.43 -13.12 7.58
C LEU A 95 -10.26 -13.37 8.83
N ASN A 96 -10.01 -14.47 9.53
CA ASN A 96 -10.71 -14.78 10.78
C ASN A 96 -10.38 -13.76 11.89
N VAL A 97 -9.11 -13.36 12.01
CA VAL A 97 -8.71 -12.31 12.97
C VAL A 97 -9.43 -11.00 12.67
N MET A 98 -9.35 -10.52 11.41
CA MET A 98 -9.93 -9.23 11.02
C MET A 98 -11.46 -9.19 11.17
N ARG A 99 -12.16 -10.31 10.90
CA ARG A 99 -13.63 -10.41 11.09
C ARG A 99 -14.06 -10.34 12.55
N ASN A 100 -13.16 -10.62 13.50
CA ASN A 100 -13.41 -10.47 14.93
C ASN A 100 -12.92 -9.13 15.50
N MET A 101 -12.34 -8.26 14.66
CA MET A 101 -11.96 -6.91 15.05
C MET A 101 -13.07 -5.92 14.71
N GLN A 102 -13.20 -4.87 15.54
CA GLN A 102 -14.05 -3.70 15.23
C GLN A 102 -13.18 -2.56 14.74
N PHE A 103 -13.51 -1.96 13.61
CA PHE A 103 -12.84 -0.79 13.04
C PHE A 103 -13.74 0.44 13.11
N ASP A 104 -13.13 1.63 13.17
CA ASP A 104 -13.88 2.87 13.03
C ASP A 104 -14.25 3.07 11.56
N PHE A 105 -13.32 2.83 10.63
CA PHE A 105 -13.69 2.62 9.25
C PHE A 105 -12.81 1.57 8.54
N ALA A 106 -13.38 0.94 7.51
CA ALA A 106 -12.68 0.04 6.60
C ALA A 106 -12.83 0.54 5.16
N ALA A 107 -11.74 0.61 4.43
CA ALA A 107 -11.73 1.03 3.04
C ALA A 107 -11.18 -0.06 2.13
N ASN A 108 -11.94 -0.45 1.13
CA ASN A 108 -11.48 -1.32 0.05
C ASN A 108 -11.22 -0.51 -1.21
N LEU A 109 -9.97 -0.48 -1.65
CA LEU A 109 -9.51 0.26 -2.83
C LEU A 109 -9.32 -0.64 -4.06
N ASP A 110 -9.71 -1.91 -3.94
CA ASP A 110 -9.52 -2.95 -4.92
C ASP A 110 -10.88 -3.39 -5.51
N LYS A 111 -10.94 -3.53 -6.83
CA LYS A 111 -12.16 -3.94 -7.55
C LYS A 111 -12.17 -5.45 -7.85
N SER A 112 -11.61 -6.28 -6.97
CA SER A 112 -11.75 -7.73 -7.06
C SER A 112 -12.89 -8.24 -6.18
N HIS A 113 -13.56 -9.32 -6.59
CA HIS A 113 -14.65 -9.91 -5.82
C HIS A 113 -14.21 -10.30 -4.40
N ARG A 114 -12.99 -10.83 -4.23
CA ARG A 114 -12.45 -11.24 -2.93
C ARG A 114 -12.24 -10.05 -1.97
N ALA A 115 -11.73 -8.92 -2.49
CA ALA A 115 -11.53 -7.71 -1.69
C ALA A 115 -12.89 -7.08 -1.31
N CYS A 116 -13.82 -7.01 -2.25
CA CYS A 116 -15.17 -6.52 -2.01
C CYS A 116 -15.94 -7.39 -1.00
N ALA A 117 -15.84 -8.73 -1.13
CA ALA A 117 -16.44 -9.65 -0.17
C ALA A 117 -15.82 -9.51 1.23
N LEU A 118 -14.51 -9.28 1.30
CA LEU A 118 -13.85 -9.01 2.57
C LEU A 118 -14.43 -7.74 3.21
N LEU A 119 -14.51 -6.63 2.48
CA LEU A 119 -15.10 -5.40 3.03
C LEU A 119 -16.51 -5.62 3.58
N ASN A 120 -17.36 -6.36 2.84
CA ASN A 120 -18.72 -6.66 3.30
C ASN A 120 -18.71 -7.42 4.64
N SER A 121 -17.74 -8.32 4.85
CA SER A 121 -17.65 -9.18 6.04
C SER A 121 -16.94 -8.54 7.25
N ILE A 122 -16.33 -7.37 7.10
CA ILE A 122 -15.64 -6.66 8.18
C ILE A 122 -16.64 -5.87 9.04
N HIS A 123 -16.41 -5.87 10.35
CA HIS A 123 -17.11 -4.99 11.28
C HIS A 123 -16.45 -3.62 11.32
N ALA A 124 -17.12 -2.61 10.77
CA ALA A 124 -16.67 -1.23 10.76
C ALA A 124 -17.86 -0.28 10.88
N ASN A 125 -17.67 0.86 11.57
CA ASN A 125 -18.72 1.89 11.70
C ASN A 125 -18.99 2.54 10.33
N GLU A 126 -17.94 2.76 9.53
CA GLU A 126 -18.05 3.25 8.17
C GLU A 126 -17.32 2.31 7.20
N LYS A 127 -17.87 2.16 6.00
CA LYS A 127 -17.22 1.43 4.89
C LYS A 127 -17.04 2.34 3.70
N LYS A 128 -15.87 2.28 3.05
CA LYS A 128 -15.50 3.14 1.91
C LYS A 128 -14.95 2.31 0.76
N GLY A 129 -15.05 2.83 -0.45
CA GLY A 129 -14.53 2.18 -1.66
C GLY A 129 -15.53 1.22 -2.31
N PHE A 130 -15.17 -0.05 -2.46
CA PHE A 130 -15.93 -1.03 -3.25
C PHE A 130 -16.34 -2.23 -2.42
N GLY A 131 -17.62 -2.59 -2.52
CA GLY A 131 -18.22 -3.77 -1.90
C GLY A 131 -18.96 -4.62 -2.93
N LEU A 132 -19.70 -5.61 -2.45
CA LEU A 132 -20.63 -6.40 -3.24
C LEU A 132 -22.08 -6.06 -2.86
N ASN A 133 -22.94 -5.93 -3.88
CA ASN A 133 -24.39 -5.90 -3.68
C ASN A 133 -24.93 -7.33 -3.42
N PRO A 134 -26.25 -7.51 -3.11
CA PRO A 134 -26.83 -8.83 -2.88
C PRO A 134 -26.71 -9.80 -4.07
N ASP A 135 -26.55 -9.29 -5.29
CA ASP A 135 -26.36 -10.11 -6.50
C ASP A 135 -24.90 -10.47 -6.77
N GLY A 136 -24.00 -10.14 -5.82
CA GLY A 136 -22.55 -10.38 -5.96
C GLY A 136 -21.86 -9.46 -6.97
N LYS A 137 -22.47 -8.33 -7.33
CA LYS A 137 -21.87 -7.35 -8.23
C LYS A 137 -21.05 -6.32 -7.44
N ILE A 138 -19.91 -5.92 -8.01
CA ILE A 138 -19.06 -4.88 -7.44
C ILE A 138 -19.77 -3.54 -7.56
N VAL A 139 -19.90 -2.82 -6.44
CA VAL A 139 -20.54 -1.51 -6.35
C VAL A 139 -19.71 -0.57 -5.47
N PRO A 140 -19.78 0.76 -5.69
CA PRO A 140 -19.24 1.71 -4.73
C PRO A 140 -20.10 1.71 -3.45
N VAL A 141 -19.47 1.86 -2.29
CA VAL A 141 -20.17 1.85 -0.99
C VAL A 141 -20.22 3.22 -0.32
N ASN A 142 -19.54 4.22 -0.89
CA ASN A 142 -19.63 5.62 -0.51
C ASN A 142 -19.53 6.53 -1.74
N ASP A 143 -19.94 7.80 -1.58
CA ASP A 143 -20.01 8.76 -2.69
C ASP A 143 -18.64 9.03 -3.33
N GLY A 144 -17.58 9.14 -2.52
CA GLY A 144 -16.22 9.37 -3.01
C GLY A 144 -15.68 8.27 -3.91
N ALA A 145 -16.28 7.06 -3.92
CA ALA A 145 -15.87 5.96 -4.76
C ALA A 145 -16.48 5.99 -6.18
N TRP A 146 -17.53 6.81 -6.41
CA TRP A 146 -18.27 6.80 -7.69
C TRP A 146 -17.43 7.18 -8.89
N TYR A 147 -16.59 8.21 -8.79
CA TYR A 147 -15.74 8.59 -9.91
C TYR A 147 -14.77 7.46 -10.30
N ASN A 148 -14.09 6.87 -9.32
CA ASN A 148 -13.21 5.73 -9.53
C ASN A 148 -13.97 4.50 -10.10
N TYR A 149 -15.22 4.28 -9.67
CA TYR A 149 -16.07 3.21 -10.18
C TYR A 149 -16.36 3.41 -11.67
N ARG A 150 -16.81 4.59 -12.07
CA ARG A 150 -17.09 4.97 -13.47
C ARG A 150 -15.87 4.81 -14.38
N LEU A 151 -14.67 5.15 -13.91
CA LEU A 151 -13.43 4.93 -14.67
C LEU A 151 -13.19 3.46 -15.03
N GLY A 152 -13.78 2.52 -14.32
CA GLY A 152 -13.70 1.10 -14.65
C GLY A 152 -14.73 0.62 -15.66
N LEU A 153 -15.80 1.38 -15.90
CA LEU A 153 -16.94 1.01 -16.74
C LEU A 153 -17.01 1.82 -18.04
N ASP A 154 -16.30 2.96 -18.10
CA ASP A 154 -16.36 3.89 -19.21
C ASP A 154 -14.94 4.17 -19.75
N ASP A 155 -14.59 3.49 -20.84
CA ASP A 155 -13.28 3.63 -21.49
C ASP A 155 -13.06 5.04 -22.06
N HIS A 156 -14.12 5.71 -22.54
CA HIS A 156 -14.02 7.09 -23.01
C HIS A 156 -13.68 8.04 -21.86
N LEU A 157 -14.40 7.94 -20.74
CA LEU A 157 -14.08 8.69 -19.54
C LEU A 157 -12.63 8.41 -19.09
N LYS A 158 -12.23 7.15 -19.01
CA LYS A 158 -10.92 6.72 -18.52
C LYS A 158 -9.76 7.20 -19.39
N PHE A 159 -9.85 7.02 -20.70
CA PHE A 159 -8.69 7.22 -21.60
C PHE A 159 -8.72 8.55 -22.37
N ARG A 160 -9.86 9.23 -22.43
CA ARG A 160 -10.00 10.47 -23.22
C ARG A 160 -10.32 11.71 -22.37
N VAL A 161 -11.13 11.57 -21.34
CA VAL A 161 -11.64 12.68 -20.53
C VAL A 161 -10.88 12.86 -19.23
N ASN A 162 -10.60 11.76 -18.50
CA ASN A 162 -9.96 11.82 -17.19
C ASN A 162 -8.58 12.50 -17.27
N ARG A 163 -8.38 13.48 -16.38
CA ARG A 163 -7.09 14.18 -16.16
C ARG A 163 -6.57 14.01 -14.74
N ARG A 164 -7.34 13.33 -13.87
CA ARG A 164 -7.00 13.10 -12.46
C ARG A 164 -6.05 11.92 -12.33
N THR A 165 -5.12 12.04 -11.40
CA THR A 165 -4.23 10.95 -11.02
C THR A 165 -4.97 9.92 -10.17
N LYS A 166 -4.40 8.72 -10.05
CA LYS A 166 -4.96 7.69 -9.18
C LYS A 166 -5.03 8.16 -7.72
N GLN A 167 -4.02 8.88 -7.26
CA GLN A 167 -3.96 9.39 -5.89
C GLN A 167 -5.11 10.34 -5.57
N GLU A 168 -5.53 11.18 -6.54
CA GLU A 168 -6.64 12.13 -6.33
C GLU A 168 -7.97 11.42 -6.11
N TYR A 169 -8.34 10.46 -6.98
CA TYR A 169 -9.63 9.79 -6.79
C TYR A 169 -9.60 8.71 -5.70
N VAL A 170 -8.41 8.22 -5.31
CA VAL A 170 -8.29 7.38 -4.11
C VAL A 170 -8.43 8.22 -2.84
N ALA A 171 -7.86 9.43 -2.80
CA ALA A 171 -8.08 10.36 -1.68
C ALA A 171 -9.57 10.69 -1.53
N GLU A 172 -10.27 10.99 -2.63
CA GLU A 172 -11.72 11.21 -2.64
C GLU A 172 -12.49 9.98 -2.13
N THR A 173 -12.11 8.77 -2.54
CA THR A 173 -12.71 7.52 -2.04
C THR A 173 -12.56 7.39 -0.52
N LEU A 174 -11.48 7.90 0.05
CA LEU A 174 -11.18 7.89 1.48
C LEU A 174 -11.73 9.11 2.23
N ASP A 175 -12.44 10.01 1.56
CA ASP A 175 -12.90 11.32 2.07
C ASP A 175 -11.73 12.14 2.63
N LEU A 176 -10.60 12.15 1.93
CA LEU A 176 -9.42 12.92 2.27
C LEU A 176 -9.28 14.13 1.34
N GLU A 177 -8.85 15.25 1.89
CA GLU A 177 -8.35 16.36 1.10
C GLU A 177 -7.04 15.94 0.41
N TYR A 178 -7.04 15.97 -0.91
CA TYR A 178 -5.87 15.55 -1.67
C TYR A 178 -4.74 16.55 -1.57
N GLU A 179 -3.59 16.06 -1.16
CA GLU A 179 -2.30 16.73 -1.29
C GLU A 179 -1.31 15.76 -1.95
N ARG A 180 -0.39 16.29 -2.72
CA ARG A 180 0.65 15.46 -3.35
C ARG A 180 1.68 15.02 -2.29
N THR A 181 1.55 13.80 -1.83
CA THR A 181 2.48 13.16 -0.89
C THR A 181 3.42 12.19 -1.61
N ARG A 182 4.50 11.82 -0.95
CA ARG A 182 5.40 10.75 -1.42
C ARG A 182 4.82 9.38 -1.05
N TYR A 183 5.20 8.35 -1.80
CA TYR A 183 4.99 6.97 -1.38
C TYR A 183 5.76 6.70 -0.09
N VAL A 184 5.13 5.98 0.83
CA VAL A 184 5.77 5.58 2.08
C VAL A 184 6.29 4.15 1.89
N PHE A 185 7.59 4.05 1.67
CA PHE A 185 8.29 2.79 1.47
C PHE A 185 9.67 2.89 2.11
N GLU A 186 9.98 1.97 3.01
CA GLU A 186 11.27 1.92 3.68
C GLU A 186 11.90 0.54 3.53
N LEU A 187 13.19 0.55 3.25
CA LEU A 187 14.00 -0.69 3.17
C LEU A 187 14.28 -1.22 4.58
N THR A 188 14.28 -2.54 4.71
CA THR A 188 14.80 -3.22 5.89
C THR A 188 16.29 -2.96 6.06
N GLU A 189 16.84 -3.12 7.25
CA GLU A 189 18.29 -3.00 7.49
C GLU A 189 19.05 -4.01 6.60
N LYS A 190 18.56 -5.23 6.45
CA LYS A 190 19.14 -6.25 5.57
C LYS A 190 19.18 -5.81 4.09
N GLU A 191 18.14 -5.12 3.62
CA GLU A 191 18.10 -4.58 2.26
C GLU A 191 19.07 -3.39 2.12
N LYS A 192 19.18 -2.53 3.13
CA LYS A 192 20.16 -1.44 3.16
C LYS A 192 21.59 -1.98 3.10
N GLU A 193 21.91 -3.03 3.87
CA GLU A 193 23.20 -3.73 3.79
C GLU A 193 23.46 -4.30 2.40
N LYS A 194 22.44 -4.91 1.78
CA LYS A 194 22.53 -5.42 0.40
C LYS A 194 22.77 -4.29 -0.61
N VAL A 195 22.12 -3.14 -0.46
CA VAL A 195 22.35 -1.96 -1.31
C VAL A 195 23.80 -1.51 -1.20
N GLU A 196 24.38 -1.41 0.01
CA GLU A 196 25.77 -1.04 0.19
C GLU A 196 26.74 -2.08 -0.41
N SER A 197 26.44 -3.36 -0.29
CA SER A 197 27.18 -4.44 -0.95
C SER A 197 27.16 -4.30 -2.48
N LEU A 198 25.99 -4.02 -3.05
CA LEU A 198 25.84 -3.81 -4.50
C LEU A 198 26.56 -2.53 -4.96
N ARG A 199 26.51 -1.44 -4.20
CA ARG A 199 27.25 -0.22 -4.50
C ARG A 199 28.75 -0.47 -4.58
N LYS A 200 29.32 -1.23 -3.63
CA LYS A 200 30.74 -1.63 -3.64
C LYS A 200 31.04 -2.52 -4.83
N ARG A 201 30.22 -3.55 -5.07
CA ARG A 201 30.42 -4.50 -6.18
C ARG A 201 30.43 -3.83 -7.55
N PHE A 202 29.54 -2.87 -7.76
CA PHE A 202 29.44 -2.16 -9.04
C PHE A 202 30.27 -0.88 -9.07
N SER A 203 30.99 -0.55 -8.00
CA SER A 203 31.85 0.65 -7.91
C SER A 203 31.12 1.93 -8.34
N PHE A 204 29.86 2.10 -7.90
CA PHE A 204 29.10 3.30 -8.23
C PHE A 204 29.72 4.55 -7.61
N ASN A 205 30.01 5.55 -8.45
CA ASN A 205 30.46 6.85 -8.02
C ASN A 205 29.28 7.81 -7.84
N LYS A 206 29.29 8.66 -6.80
CA LYS A 206 28.23 9.67 -6.55
C LYS A 206 28.07 10.71 -7.69
N LYS A 207 29.09 10.90 -8.50
CA LYS A 207 29.09 11.83 -9.64
C LYS A 207 28.67 11.17 -10.96
N GLU A 208 28.55 9.86 -10.98
CA GLU A 208 28.22 9.08 -12.18
C GLU A 208 26.71 9.06 -12.41
N ILE A 209 26.30 9.32 -13.65
CA ILE A 209 24.90 9.15 -14.05
C ILE A 209 24.69 7.69 -14.40
N VAL A 210 23.77 7.05 -13.69
CA VAL A 210 23.38 5.65 -13.89
C VAL A 210 21.95 5.59 -14.42
N ILE A 211 21.77 4.96 -15.59
CA ILE A 211 20.46 4.77 -16.22
C ILE A 211 20.05 3.30 -16.10
N GLY A 212 18.94 3.05 -15.42
CA GLY A 212 18.33 1.73 -15.31
C GLY A 212 17.28 1.51 -16.40
N PHE A 213 17.44 0.45 -17.20
CA PHE A 213 16.43 0.01 -18.16
C PHE A 213 15.60 -1.12 -17.57
N ASN A 214 14.32 -0.87 -17.36
CA ASN A 214 13.36 -1.92 -17.00
C ASN A 214 13.06 -2.76 -18.24
N THR A 215 13.54 -4.01 -18.28
CA THR A 215 13.38 -4.93 -19.40
C THR A 215 12.13 -5.80 -19.30
N GLY A 216 11.44 -5.79 -18.16
CA GLY A 216 10.27 -6.61 -17.89
C GLY A 216 8.99 -5.82 -17.68
N CYS A 217 7.87 -6.42 -18.02
CA CYS A 217 6.54 -6.01 -17.59
C CYS A 217 5.61 -7.22 -17.56
N SER A 218 4.45 -7.06 -16.91
CA SER A 218 3.39 -8.08 -16.90
C SER A 218 2.93 -8.41 -18.32
N THR A 219 2.53 -9.66 -18.52
CA THR A 219 1.97 -10.16 -19.80
C THR A 219 0.60 -9.53 -20.14
N LEU A 220 -0.07 -8.92 -19.15
CA LEU A 220 -1.38 -8.28 -19.33
C LEU A 220 -1.34 -7.06 -20.26
N PHE A 221 -0.19 -6.35 -20.32
CA PHE A 221 -0.04 -5.14 -21.12
C PHE A 221 1.26 -5.16 -21.93
N PRO A 222 1.38 -6.02 -22.96
CA PRO A 222 2.61 -6.19 -23.72
C PRO A 222 3.10 -4.90 -24.41
N ASN A 223 2.17 -3.98 -24.73
CA ASN A 223 2.48 -2.68 -25.32
C ASN A 223 3.12 -1.66 -24.35
N LYS A 224 3.19 -1.95 -23.05
CA LYS A 224 3.98 -1.18 -22.08
C LYS A 224 5.46 -1.57 -22.06
N LYS A 225 5.86 -2.54 -22.84
CA LYS A 225 7.22 -3.06 -22.93
C LYS A 225 7.87 -2.62 -24.24
N MET A 226 9.06 -2.06 -24.14
CA MET A 226 9.90 -1.85 -25.33
C MET A 226 10.38 -3.19 -25.85
N ARG A 227 10.47 -3.32 -27.18
CA ARG A 227 11.08 -4.48 -27.81
C ARG A 227 12.60 -4.50 -27.59
N VAL A 228 13.20 -5.67 -27.70
CA VAL A 228 14.66 -5.85 -27.50
C VAL A 228 15.45 -4.98 -28.47
N ASP A 229 15.04 -4.89 -29.74
CA ASP A 229 15.69 -4.04 -30.75
C ASP A 229 15.65 -2.55 -30.39
N GLN A 230 14.57 -2.09 -29.76
CA GLN A 230 14.44 -0.70 -29.28
C GLN A 230 15.37 -0.42 -28.08
N HIS A 231 15.45 -1.36 -27.12
CA HIS A 231 16.41 -1.26 -26.02
C HIS A 231 17.85 -1.17 -26.55
N ILE A 232 18.24 -2.08 -27.46
CA ILE A 232 19.59 -2.10 -28.03
C ILE A 232 19.90 -0.77 -28.69
N LYS A 233 19.02 -0.24 -29.58
CA LYS A 233 19.25 1.03 -30.27
C LYS A 233 19.44 2.21 -29.30
N ILE A 234 18.64 2.29 -28.24
CA ILE A 234 18.75 3.37 -27.26
C ILE A 234 20.04 3.23 -26.44
N ILE A 235 20.35 2.01 -25.98
CA ILE A 235 21.54 1.74 -25.19
C ILE A 235 22.79 2.04 -26.00
N ASP A 236 22.90 1.55 -27.25
CA ASP A 236 24.01 1.81 -28.12
C ASP A 236 24.23 3.29 -28.37
N ARG A 237 23.16 4.05 -28.54
CA ARG A 237 23.24 5.51 -28.70
C ARG A 237 23.75 6.18 -27.43
N LEU A 238 23.23 5.82 -26.26
CA LEU A 238 23.69 6.37 -24.98
C LEU A 238 25.17 6.07 -24.73
N LEU A 239 25.61 4.85 -25.00
CA LEU A 239 27.02 4.45 -24.82
C LEU A 239 27.99 5.14 -25.80
N LYS A 240 27.48 5.59 -26.96
CA LYS A 240 28.30 6.36 -27.95
C LYS A 240 28.33 7.85 -27.65
N GLU A 241 27.23 8.42 -27.12
CA GLU A 241 27.06 9.86 -26.97
C GLU A 241 27.34 10.36 -25.54
N THR A 242 27.47 9.44 -24.55
CA THR A 242 27.62 9.80 -23.12
C THR A 242 28.50 8.82 -22.37
N ASP A 243 29.03 9.29 -21.22
CA ASP A 243 29.78 8.45 -20.27
C ASP A 243 28.83 7.81 -19.21
N TYR A 244 27.53 7.70 -19.51
CA TYR A 244 26.55 7.16 -18.58
C TYR A 244 26.72 5.65 -18.41
N ARG A 245 26.55 5.21 -17.18
CA ARG A 245 26.51 3.78 -16.89
C ARG A 245 25.11 3.23 -17.12
N ILE A 246 25.02 2.15 -17.87
CA ILE A 246 23.74 1.49 -18.16
C ILE A 246 23.62 0.24 -17.30
N ILE A 247 22.46 0.05 -16.68
CA ILE A 247 22.08 -1.17 -15.96
C ILE A 247 20.76 -1.71 -16.51
N LEU A 248 20.70 -3.02 -16.69
CA LEU A 248 19.45 -3.70 -17.03
C LEU A 248 18.77 -4.16 -15.73
N LEU A 249 17.57 -3.68 -15.51
CA LEU A 249 16.70 -4.09 -14.40
C LEU A 249 15.82 -5.23 -14.94
N GLY A 250 16.32 -6.45 -14.81
CA GLY A 250 15.61 -7.66 -15.23
C GLY A 250 14.82 -8.29 -14.09
N GLY A 251 13.73 -8.98 -14.40
CA GLY A 251 12.95 -9.84 -13.52
C GLY A 251 12.54 -11.12 -14.24
#